data_e07d4476e064b996099edc1e7e288473
#
_entry.id   e07d4476e064b996099edc1e7e288473
#
_cell.length_a   1.000
_cell.length_b   1.000
_cell.length_c   1.000
_cell.angle_alpha   90.00
_cell.angle_beta   90.00
_cell.angle_gamma   90.00
#
_symmetry.space_group_name_H-M   'P 1'
#
loop_
_entity.id
_entity.type
_entity.pdbx_description
1 polymer ?
#
loop_
_entity_poly.entity_id
_entity_poly.type
_entity_poly.pdbx_seq_one_letter_code
_entity_poly.pdbx_strand_id
1 'polypeptide(L)'
;MTLPMRQAIIALWRRRRRLIAKSWALSRLYYPLHGARLSGRPSDQIWYFAYGANMHEATFRIRRGIQSFECRPGRIKGYRLRFNLEGRPRGKAAPANLCVDPGAEVWGVLYRITRRDLIRLDSTEGVPGRGYRHVAVEAEDAAGRALQAIAYIARGKDIDGKPSLRYIRLLREGARAHGLPAHYLRFLDDVDHTR
;
A
#
# COMPACT_ATOMS: atom_id res chain seq x y z
N MET A 1 -6.42 15.86 28.61
CA MET A 1 -6.81 14.50 28.22
C MET A 1 -5.69 13.54 28.62
N THR A 2 -5.95 12.67 29.60
CA THR A 2 -4.95 11.79 30.21
C THR A 2 -4.47 10.69 29.23
N LEU A 3 -3.23 10.21 29.42
CA LEU A 3 -2.60 9.18 28.57
C LEU A 3 -3.48 7.93 28.35
N PRO A 4 -4.16 7.37 29.39
CA PRO A 4 -5.04 6.21 29.23
C PRO A 4 -6.29 6.52 28.38
N MET A 5 -6.83 7.72 28.45
CA MET A 5 -8.00 8.12 27.65
C MET A 5 -7.64 8.25 26.15
N ARG A 6 -6.45 8.71 25.82
CA ARG A 6 -5.93 8.71 24.45
C ARG A 6 -5.76 7.30 23.88
N GLN A 7 -5.25 6.38 24.71
CA GLN A 7 -5.07 4.98 24.31
C GLN A 7 -6.40 4.26 24.09
N ALA A 8 -7.40 4.51 24.94
CA ALA A 8 -8.74 3.98 24.79
C ALA A 8 -9.43 4.49 23.51
N ILE A 9 -9.31 5.77 23.20
CA ILE A 9 -9.86 6.36 21.97
C ILE A 9 -9.19 5.75 20.74
N ILE A 10 -7.86 5.57 20.75
CA ILE A 10 -7.13 4.93 19.65
C ILE A 10 -7.55 3.47 19.48
N ALA A 11 -7.74 2.73 20.55
CA ALA A 11 -8.20 1.34 20.52
C ALA A 11 -9.63 1.22 19.98
N LEU A 12 -10.54 2.08 20.42
CA LEU A 12 -11.93 2.17 19.92
C LEU A 12 -11.97 2.52 18.43
N TRP A 13 -11.13 3.45 18.00
CA TRP A 13 -11.00 3.84 16.62
C TRP A 13 -10.46 2.71 15.72
N ARG A 14 -9.46 1.94 16.21
CA ARG A 14 -8.94 0.75 15.53
C ARG A 14 -10.00 -0.35 15.41
N ARG A 15 -10.81 -0.57 16.46
CA ARG A 15 -11.90 -1.54 16.45
C ARG A 15 -13.01 -1.13 15.47
N ARG A 16 -13.42 0.14 15.48
CA ARG A 16 -14.40 0.69 14.54
C ARG A 16 -13.94 0.57 13.08
N ARG A 17 -12.67 0.86 12.78
CA ARG A 17 -12.08 0.69 11.44
C ARG A 17 -12.14 -0.74 10.95
N ARG A 18 -11.83 -1.71 11.81
CA ARG A 18 -11.90 -3.14 11.48
C ARG A 18 -13.32 -3.59 11.19
N LEU A 19 -14.31 -3.06 11.88
CA LEU A 19 -15.73 -3.36 11.66
C LEU A 19 -16.21 -2.77 10.32
N ILE A 20 -15.87 -1.52 10.02
CA ILE A 20 -16.20 -0.88 8.74
C ILE A 20 -15.56 -1.65 7.58
N ALA A 21 -14.29 -2.02 7.70
CA ALA A 21 -13.60 -2.79 6.67
C ALA A 21 -14.16 -4.21 6.47
N LYS A 22 -14.81 -4.77 7.48
CA LYS A 22 -15.47 -6.09 7.39
C LYS A 22 -16.89 -6.01 6.82
N SER A 23 -17.52 -4.84 6.84
CA SER A 23 -18.89 -4.65 6.38
C SER A 23 -18.90 -3.84 5.08
N TRP A 24 -19.29 -4.50 3.98
CA TRP A 24 -19.46 -3.84 2.69
C TRP A 24 -20.50 -2.71 2.73
N ALA A 25 -21.61 -2.91 3.44
CA ALA A 25 -22.67 -1.91 3.57
C ALA A 25 -22.16 -0.65 4.28
N LEU A 26 -21.43 -0.80 5.39
CA LEU A 26 -20.84 0.32 6.12
C LEU A 26 -19.73 1.00 5.32
N SER A 27 -18.95 0.25 4.53
CA SER A 27 -17.92 0.84 3.69
C SER A 27 -18.51 1.73 2.59
N ARG A 28 -19.62 1.36 1.96
CA ARG A 28 -20.30 2.19 0.95
C ARG A 28 -20.76 3.54 1.50
N LEU A 29 -21.11 3.63 2.77
CA LEU A 29 -21.45 4.88 3.45
C LEU A 29 -20.21 5.71 3.81
N TYR A 30 -19.10 5.03 4.08
CA TYR A 30 -17.88 5.66 4.55
C TYR A 30 -16.98 6.19 3.41
N TYR A 31 -16.90 5.46 2.30
CA TYR A 31 -15.99 5.76 1.19
C TYR A 31 -16.33 6.97 0.33
N PRO A 32 -17.60 7.38 0.13
CA PRO A 32 -17.90 8.64 -0.54
C PRO A 32 -17.24 9.85 0.10
N LEU A 33 -16.93 9.75 1.40
CA LEU A 33 -16.31 10.84 2.18
C LEU A 33 -14.76 10.77 2.19
N HIS A 34 -14.15 9.61 1.83
CA HIS A 34 -12.74 9.37 2.14
C HIS A 34 -11.90 8.69 1.03
N GLY A 35 -12.48 8.25 -0.06
CA GLY A 35 -11.74 7.52 -1.08
C GLY A 35 -12.42 7.43 -2.43
N ALA A 36 -11.80 6.72 -3.36
CA ALA A 36 -12.39 6.42 -4.65
C ALA A 36 -13.71 5.64 -4.47
N ARG A 37 -14.73 6.01 -5.22
CA ARG A 37 -16.01 5.30 -5.22
C ARG A 37 -15.78 3.85 -5.64
N LEU A 38 -15.85 2.95 -4.68
CA LEU A 38 -15.84 1.52 -4.96
C LEU A 38 -17.22 1.14 -5.51
N SER A 39 -17.40 1.27 -6.81
CA SER A 39 -18.57 0.72 -7.51
C SER A 39 -18.37 -0.78 -7.74
N GLY A 40 -19.45 -1.56 -7.73
CA GLY A 40 -19.42 -2.99 -7.97
C GLY A 40 -19.71 -3.86 -6.75
N ARG A 41 -19.62 -5.18 -6.90
CA ARG A 41 -19.90 -6.16 -5.85
C ARG A 41 -18.66 -6.42 -4.99
N PRO A 42 -18.82 -6.87 -3.74
CA PRO A 42 -17.71 -7.25 -2.87
C PRO A 42 -16.81 -8.36 -3.46
N SER A 43 -17.39 -9.24 -4.25
CA SER A 43 -16.72 -10.36 -4.90
C SER A 43 -16.01 -10.01 -6.22
N ASP A 44 -16.26 -8.82 -6.77
CA ASP A 44 -15.64 -8.40 -8.02
C ASP A 44 -14.12 -8.37 -7.86
N GLN A 45 -13.43 -8.92 -8.84
CA GLN A 45 -11.98 -8.97 -8.85
C GLN A 45 -11.40 -7.68 -9.42
N ILE A 46 -10.34 -7.21 -8.82
CA ILE A 46 -9.59 -6.02 -9.22
C ILE A 46 -8.10 -6.29 -9.11
N TRP A 47 -7.30 -5.57 -9.88
CA TRP A 47 -5.87 -5.56 -9.70
C TRP A 47 -5.47 -4.50 -8.66
N TYR A 48 -4.63 -4.92 -7.73
CA TYR A 48 -3.98 -4.07 -6.74
C TYR A 48 -2.48 -4.05 -7.01
N PHE A 49 -1.90 -2.87 -7.12
CA PHE A 49 -0.46 -2.69 -7.30
C PHE A 49 0.22 -2.42 -5.97
N ALA A 50 1.02 -3.36 -5.50
CA ALA A 50 1.82 -3.26 -4.28
C ALA A 50 3.26 -2.89 -4.62
N TYR A 51 3.77 -1.80 -4.05
CA TYR A 51 5.13 -1.29 -4.25
C TYR A 51 5.91 -1.14 -2.93
N GLY A 52 5.30 -1.43 -1.80
CA GLY A 52 5.86 -1.34 -0.44
C GLY A 52 5.84 -2.69 0.28
N ALA A 53 5.66 -2.66 1.59
CA ALA A 53 5.69 -3.86 2.43
C ALA A 53 4.70 -4.96 2.03
N ASN A 54 3.63 -4.61 1.31
CA ASN A 54 2.65 -5.59 0.81
C ASN A 54 3.20 -6.45 -0.35
N MET A 55 4.37 -6.16 -0.89
CA MET A 55 5.08 -7.09 -1.77
C MET A 55 5.55 -8.35 -1.03
N HIS A 56 5.80 -8.25 0.28
CA HIS A 56 6.27 -9.35 1.08
C HIS A 56 5.10 -10.28 1.47
N GLU A 57 5.20 -11.56 1.11
CA GLU A 57 4.12 -12.54 1.25
C GLU A 57 3.56 -12.65 2.66
N ALA A 58 4.43 -12.79 3.67
CA ALA A 58 3.98 -12.88 5.06
C ALA A 58 3.25 -11.60 5.53
N THR A 59 3.62 -10.43 5.00
CA THR A 59 2.90 -9.20 5.26
C THR A 59 1.53 -9.22 4.60
N PHE A 60 1.46 -9.57 3.33
CA PHE A 60 0.22 -9.53 2.56
C PHE A 60 -0.75 -10.64 2.98
N ARG A 61 -0.30 -11.89 3.02
CA ARG A 61 -1.16 -13.04 3.32
C ARG A 61 -1.43 -13.21 4.82
N ILE A 62 -0.39 -13.18 5.65
CA ILE A 62 -0.55 -13.50 7.07
C ILE A 62 -1.02 -12.28 7.86
N ARG A 63 -0.33 -11.13 7.74
CA ARG A 63 -0.68 -9.96 8.56
C ARG A 63 -1.93 -9.22 8.06
N ARG A 64 -2.17 -9.18 6.73
CA ARG A 64 -3.34 -8.54 6.13
C ARG A 64 -4.51 -9.51 5.96
N GLY A 65 -4.24 -10.82 5.96
CA GLY A 65 -5.24 -11.88 5.78
C GLY A 65 -5.84 -11.88 4.38
N ILE A 66 -5.05 -11.55 3.35
CA ILE A 66 -5.50 -11.44 1.96
C ILE A 66 -4.92 -12.58 1.15
N GLN A 67 -5.79 -13.27 0.42
CA GLN A 67 -5.41 -14.25 -0.60
C GLN A 67 -5.67 -13.64 -1.97
N SER A 68 -4.65 -13.65 -2.83
CA SER A 68 -4.80 -13.26 -4.22
C SER A 68 -5.16 -14.48 -5.07
N PHE A 69 -5.98 -14.27 -6.09
CA PHE A 69 -6.25 -15.27 -7.13
C PHE A 69 -5.06 -15.45 -8.05
N GLU A 70 -4.28 -14.38 -8.20
CA GLU A 70 -3.14 -14.31 -9.08
C GLU A 70 -2.19 -13.23 -8.59
N CYS A 71 -0.89 -13.42 -8.81
CA CYS A 71 0.10 -12.38 -8.62
C CYS A 71 1.16 -12.44 -9.73
N ARG A 72 1.67 -11.29 -10.11
CA ARG A 72 2.74 -11.16 -11.09
C ARG A 72 3.55 -9.88 -10.88
N PRO A 73 4.83 -9.84 -11.25
CA PRO A 73 5.59 -8.61 -11.28
C PRO A 73 5.01 -7.65 -12.33
N GLY A 74 5.10 -6.35 -12.05
CA GLY A 74 4.67 -5.32 -12.98
C GLY A 74 5.26 -3.97 -12.62
N ARG A 75 5.09 -3.00 -13.50
CA ARG A 75 5.55 -1.63 -13.31
C ARG A 75 4.44 -0.62 -13.60
N ILE A 76 4.57 0.54 -13.01
CA ILE A 76 3.81 1.74 -13.37
C ILE A 76 4.78 2.83 -13.81
N LYS A 77 4.45 3.54 -14.87
CA LYS A 77 5.21 4.69 -15.38
C LYS A 77 4.63 5.99 -14.85
N GLY A 78 5.42 7.05 -14.86
CA GLY A 78 4.99 8.37 -14.39
C GLY A 78 4.98 8.53 -12.87
N TYR A 79 5.64 7.61 -12.16
CA TYR A 79 5.76 7.64 -10.71
C TYR A 79 7.18 7.28 -10.27
N ARG A 80 7.60 7.87 -9.14
CA ARG A 80 8.83 7.54 -8.42
C ARG A 80 8.50 7.00 -7.04
N LEU A 81 9.23 5.98 -6.61
CA LEU A 81 9.19 5.51 -5.22
C LEU A 81 9.95 6.48 -4.34
N ARG A 82 9.30 6.97 -3.29
CA ARG A 82 9.90 7.86 -2.30
C ARG A 82 9.61 7.36 -0.88
N PHE A 83 10.44 7.78 0.07
CA PHE A 83 10.24 7.53 1.50
C PHE A 83 9.93 8.84 2.23
N ASN A 84 8.94 9.57 1.73
CA ASN A 84 8.62 10.94 2.14
C ASN A 84 7.41 11.05 3.08
N LEU A 85 6.98 9.95 3.66
CA LEU A 85 5.91 9.94 4.66
C LEU A 85 6.48 9.94 6.07
N GLU A 86 5.72 10.52 7.00
CA GLU A 86 6.10 10.47 8.40
C GLU A 86 5.79 9.08 8.97
N GLY A 87 6.83 8.41 9.46
CA GLY A 87 6.71 7.13 10.14
C GLY A 87 5.96 7.21 11.47
N ARG A 88 5.52 6.07 11.98
CA ARG A 88 4.91 5.98 13.31
C ARG A 88 5.71 5.01 14.19
N PRO A 89 6.20 5.46 15.38
CA PRO A 89 6.11 6.80 15.96
C PRO A 89 6.78 7.88 15.10
N ARG A 90 6.37 9.14 15.30
CA ARG A 90 6.93 10.30 14.58
C ARG A 90 8.46 10.30 14.66
N GLY A 91 9.10 10.63 13.52
CA GLY A 91 10.56 10.71 13.41
C GLY A 91 11.29 9.37 13.30
N LYS A 92 10.57 8.23 13.31
CA LYS A 92 11.25 6.92 13.24
C LYS A 92 11.09 6.34 11.86
N ALA A 93 11.07 6.00 11.00
CA ALA A 93 11.09 5.35 9.73
C ALA A 93 10.05 5.91 8.76
N ALA A 94 10.46 6.23 7.58
CA ALA A 94 9.59 6.71 6.52
C ALA A 94 9.06 5.53 5.69
N PRO A 95 7.74 5.31 5.61
CA PRO A 95 7.19 4.32 4.70
C PRO A 95 7.25 4.78 3.25
N ALA A 96 7.16 3.80 2.33
CA ALA A 96 7.14 4.02 0.91
C ALA A 96 5.89 4.78 0.45
N ASN A 97 6.07 5.64 -0.54
CA ASN A 97 5.01 6.41 -1.19
C ASN A 97 5.28 6.49 -2.69
N LEU A 98 4.22 6.63 -3.48
CA LEU A 98 4.31 6.99 -4.89
C LEU A 98 4.21 8.50 -5.03
N CYS A 99 5.14 9.09 -5.77
CA CYS A 99 5.09 10.48 -6.15
C CYS A 99 5.08 10.61 -7.66
N VAL A 100 4.26 11.49 -8.19
CA VAL A 100 4.19 11.72 -9.65
C VAL A 100 5.55 12.20 -10.14
N ASP A 101 6.06 11.53 -11.16
CA ASP A 101 7.31 11.82 -11.85
C ASP A 101 7.26 11.23 -13.26
N PRO A 102 6.97 12.06 -14.29
CA PRO A 102 6.76 11.58 -15.67
C PRO A 102 7.95 10.80 -16.26
N GLY A 103 9.18 11.05 -15.79
CA GLY A 103 10.39 10.39 -16.26
C GLY A 103 10.77 9.11 -15.53
N ALA A 104 9.98 8.71 -14.53
CA ALA A 104 10.31 7.58 -13.66
C ALA A 104 9.33 6.42 -13.79
N GLU A 105 9.76 5.27 -13.29
CA GLU A 105 8.91 4.07 -13.15
C GLU A 105 9.10 3.42 -11.77
N VAL A 106 8.07 2.72 -11.33
CA VAL A 106 8.10 1.94 -10.10
C VAL A 106 7.70 0.51 -10.41
N TRP A 107 8.57 -0.42 -10.04
CA TRP A 107 8.27 -1.85 -10.07
C TRP A 107 7.61 -2.30 -8.79
N GLY A 108 6.75 -3.28 -8.90
CA GLY A 108 6.01 -3.84 -7.78
C GLY A 108 5.33 -5.16 -8.14
N VAL A 109 4.37 -5.54 -7.33
CA VAL A 109 3.59 -6.77 -7.52
C VAL A 109 2.13 -6.42 -7.79
N LEU A 110 1.61 -6.94 -8.88
CA LEU A 110 0.20 -6.90 -9.22
C LEU A 110 -0.49 -8.11 -8.57
N TYR A 111 -1.43 -7.86 -7.68
CA TYR A 111 -2.27 -8.87 -7.06
C TYR A 111 -3.70 -8.76 -7.56
N ARG A 112 -4.27 -9.86 -8.06
CA ARG A 112 -5.70 -9.92 -8.35
C ARG A 112 -6.44 -10.34 -7.09
N ILE A 113 -7.20 -9.42 -6.52
CA ILE A 113 -7.91 -9.56 -5.24
C ILE A 113 -9.38 -9.21 -5.37
N THR A 114 -10.19 -9.50 -4.36
CA THR A 114 -11.57 -9.01 -4.33
C THR A 114 -11.64 -7.55 -3.88
N ARG A 115 -12.73 -6.85 -4.24
CA ARG A 115 -13.03 -5.51 -3.69
C ARG A 115 -13.15 -5.54 -2.17
N ARG A 116 -13.66 -6.62 -1.60
CA ARG A 116 -13.70 -6.82 -0.14
C ARG A 116 -12.30 -6.80 0.47
N ASP A 117 -11.32 -7.43 -0.19
CA ASP A 117 -9.94 -7.46 0.30
C ASP A 117 -9.26 -6.10 0.17
N LEU A 118 -9.57 -5.32 -0.89
CA LEU A 118 -9.10 -3.94 -0.96
C LEU A 118 -9.61 -3.11 0.23
N ILE A 119 -10.87 -3.28 0.64
CA ILE A 119 -11.43 -2.61 1.82
C ILE A 119 -10.70 -3.03 3.11
N ARG A 120 -10.28 -4.29 3.21
CA ARG A 120 -9.43 -4.72 4.33
C ARG A 120 -8.07 -4.02 4.33
N LEU A 121 -7.45 -3.89 3.15
CA LEU A 121 -6.21 -3.12 3.00
C LEU A 121 -6.38 -1.67 3.45
N ASP A 122 -7.47 -1.02 3.07
CA ASP A 122 -7.75 0.36 3.45
C ASP A 122 -7.67 0.59 4.96
N SER A 123 -8.18 -0.35 5.75
CA SER A 123 -8.12 -0.25 7.21
C SER A 123 -6.70 -0.31 7.75
N THR A 124 -5.79 -0.95 7.02
CA THR A 124 -4.39 -1.12 7.41
C THR A 124 -3.50 -0.02 6.87
N GLU A 125 -3.84 0.54 5.71
CA GLU A 125 -3.14 1.66 5.08
C GLU A 125 -3.58 3.01 5.66
N GLY A 126 -4.57 3.01 6.54
CA GLY A 126 -5.05 4.23 7.18
C GLY A 126 -5.86 5.13 6.26
N VAL A 127 -6.42 4.61 5.17
CA VAL A 127 -7.31 5.34 4.24
C VAL A 127 -8.42 6.06 5.01
N PRO A 128 -9.12 5.43 5.97
CA PRO A 128 -10.12 6.12 6.78
C PRO A 128 -9.59 7.27 7.65
N GLY A 129 -8.30 7.40 7.82
CA GLY A 129 -7.64 8.46 8.59
C GLY A 129 -6.83 9.42 7.71
N ARG A 130 -7.13 9.47 6.40
CA ARG A 130 -6.41 10.29 5.42
C ARG A 130 -4.90 10.00 5.35
N GLY A 131 -4.48 8.79 5.68
CA GLY A 131 -3.10 8.35 5.46
C GLY A 131 -2.83 8.19 3.98
N TYR A 132 -3.32 7.10 3.41
CA TYR A 132 -3.28 6.85 1.98
C TYR A 132 -4.68 7.04 1.35
N ARG A 133 -4.69 7.26 0.04
CA ARG A 133 -5.88 7.24 -0.82
C ARG A 133 -5.64 6.33 -2.01
N HIS A 134 -6.70 5.86 -2.63
CA HIS A 134 -6.62 5.12 -3.88
C HIS A 134 -6.26 6.04 -5.04
N VAL A 135 -5.48 5.49 -5.96
CA VAL A 135 -5.27 6.05 -7.30
C VAL A 135 -5.42 4.91 -8.31
N ALA A 136 -6.14 5.18 -9.39
CA ALA A 136 -6.14 4.29 -10.54
C ALA A 136 -4.83 4.50 -11.30
N VAL A 137 -4.15 3.41 -11.62
CA VAL A 137 -2.90 3.41 -12.35
C VAL A 137 -2.99 2.42 -13.51
N GLU A 138 -2.37 2.77 -14.61
CA GLU A 138 -2.09 1.81 -15.67
C GLU A 138 -0.75 1.14 -15.34
N ALA A 139 -0.78 -0.18 -15.19
CA ALA A 139 0.39 -0.98 -14.89
C ALA A 139 0.68 -1.89 -16.09
N GLU A 140 1.96 -2.14 -16.36
CA GLU A 140 2.42 -3.13 -17.34
C GLU A 140 2.95 -4.35 -16.59
N ASP A 141 2.50 -5.54 -16.94
CA ASP A 141 3.09 -6.78 -16.41
C ASP A 141 4.42 -7.12 -17.12
N ALA A 142 5.08 -8.18 -16.69
CA ALA A 142 6.36 -8.61 -17.26
C ALA A 142 6.28 -8.99 -18.76
N ALA A 143 5.08 -9.29 -19.27
CA ALA A 143 4.84 -9.56 -20.69
C ALA A 143 4.47 -8.29 -21.48
N GLY A 144 4.52 -7.09 -20.87
CA GLY A 144 4.16 -5.83 -21.48
C GLY A 144 2.65 -5.58 -21.62
N ARG A 145 1.81 -6.40 -20.99
CA ARG A 145 0.36 -6.22 -21.06
C ARG A 145 -0.09 -5.12 -20.10
N ALA A 146 -0.81 -4.14 -20.63
CA ALA A 146 -1.39 -3.06 -19.83
C ALA A 146 -2.59 -3.56 -19.00
N LEU A 147 -2.64 -3.18 -17.73
CA LEU A 147 -3.65 -3.55 -16.76
C LEU A 147 -4.08 -2.32 -15.96
N GLN A 148 -5.39 -2.13 -15.79
CA GLN A 148 -5.89 -1.14 -14.84
C GLN A 148 -5.80 -1.68 -13.42
N ALA A 149 -5.05 -0.99 -12.58
CA ALA A 149 -4.84 -1.39 -11.19
C ALA A 149 -5.15 -0.23 -10.22
N ILE A 150 -5.35 -0.57 -8.96
CA ILE A 150 -5.47 0.40 -7.87
C ILE A 150 -4.18 0.38 -7.06
N ALA A 151 -3.59 1.54 -6.83
CA ALA A 151 -2.48 1.73 -5.93
C ALA A 151 -2.85 2.65 -4.77
N TYR A 152 -2.06 2.63 -3.72
CA TYR A 152 -2.17 3.60 -2.62
C TYR A 152 -1.16 4.72 -2.83
N ILE A 153 -1.59 5.95 -2.59
CA ILE A 153 -0.75 7.15 -2.60
C ILE A 153 -1.11 8.02 -1.41
N ALA A 154 -0.13 8.68 -0.83
CA ALA A 154 -0.35 9.61 0.27
C ALA A 154 0.27 10.98 -0.03
N ARG A 155 -0.21 12.01 0.69
CA ARG A 155 0.45 13.31 0.66
C ARG A 155 1.75 13.20 1.43
N GLY A 156 2.86 13.19 0.70
CA GLY A 156 4.21 13.16 1.24
C GLY A 156 4.74 14.54 1.60
N LYS A 157 5.90 14.56 2.26
CA LYS A 157 6.72 15.76 2.46
C LYS A 157 7.60 16.00 1.23
N ASP A 158 8.12 17.20 1.11
CA ASP A 158 9.03 17.54 0.00
C ASP A 158 10.39 16.86 0.16
N ILE A 159 10.79 16.56 1.40
CA ILE A 159 12.06 15.92 1.75
C ILE A 159 11.82 14.46 2.11
N ASP A 160 12.67 13.57 1.59
CA ASP A 160 12.67 12.16 1.95
C ASP A 160 13.26 11.94 3.35
N GLY A 161 12.64 11.01 4.07
CA GLY A 161 13.23 10.39 5.24
C GLY A 161 13.92 9.08 4.86
N LYS A 162 14.33 8.31 5.88
CA LYS A 162 14.92 6.99 5.70
C LYS A 162 13.97 5.91 6.19
N PRO A 163 13.73 4.84 5.42
CA PRO A 163 13.01 3.66 5.93
C PRO A 163 13.82 3.01 7.06
N SER A 164 13.18 2.23 7.94
CA SER A 164 13.92 1.38 8.86
C SER A 164 14.50 0.17 8.13
N LEU A 165 15.61 -0.38 8.68
CA LEU A 165 16.19 -1.62 8.17
C LEU A 165 15.14 -2.76 8.06
N ARG A 166 14.28 -2.89 9.08
CA ARG A 166 13.18 -3.87 9.05
C ARG A 166 12.23 -3.63 7.88
N TYR A 167 11.89 -2.39 7.59
CA TYR A 167 10.93 -2.07 6.54
C TYR A 167 11.52 -2.28 5.14
N ILE A 168 12.76 -1.80 4.90
CA ILE A 168 13.40 -1.98 3.60
C ILE A 168 13.70 -3.45 3.30
N ARG A 169 13.98 -4.27 4.32
CA ARG A 169 14.12 -5.73 4.16
C ARG A 169 12.85 -6.36 3.59
N LEU A 170 11.66 -5.96 4.08
CA LEU A 170 10.40 -6.47 3.53
C LEU A 170 10.24 -6.14 2.03
N LEU A 171 10.67 -4.94 1.62
CA LEU A 171 10.62 -4.55 0.21
C LEU A 171 11.59 -5.39 -0.62
N ARG A 172 12.83 -5.55 -0.16
CA ARG A 172 13.88 -6.33 -0.82
C ARG A 172 13.50 -7.80 -0.95
N GLU A 173 13.03 -8.41 0.12
CA GLU A 173 12.60 -9.82 0.15
C GLU A 173 11.38 -10.03 -0.76
N GLY A 174 10.38 -9.17 -0.67
CA GLY A 174 9.21 -9.24 -1.52
C GLY A 174 9.55 -9.05 -3.00
N ALA A 175 10.42 -8.09 -3.33
CA ALA A 175 10.87 -7.85 -4.70
C ALA A 175 11.62 -9.06 -5.29
N ARG A 176 12.52 -9.68 -4.51
CA ARG A 176 13.23 -10.88 -4.94
C ARG A 176 12.31 -12.08 -5.11
N ALA A 177 11.42 -12.32 -4.15
CA ALA A 177 10.47 -13.44 -4.18
C ALA A 177 9.53 -13.39 -5.40
N HIS A 178 9.19 -12.21 -5.87
CA HIS A 178 8.34 -12.03 -7.06
C HIS A 178 9.12 -11.81 -8.37
N GLY A 179 10.45 -11.95 -8.35
CA GLY A 179 11.28 -11.85 -9.55
C GLY A 179 11.27 -10.47 -10.21
N LEU A 180 11.29 -9.40 -9.41
CA LEU A 180 11.42 -8.05 -9.96
C LEU A 180 12.77 -7.90 -10.69
N PRO A 181 12.88 -7.01 -11.70
CA PRO A 181 14.09 -6.87 -12.52
C PRO A 181 15.33 -6.53 -11.69
N ALA A 182 16.49 -7.05 -12.12
CA ALA A 182 17.76 -6.89 -11.41
C ALA A 182 18.15 -5.41 -11.16
N HIS A 183 17.86 -4.51 -12.10
CA HIS A 183 18.12 -3.08 -11.90
C HIS A 183 17.30 -2.49 -10.75
N TYR A 184 16.04 -2.94 -10.59
CA TYR A 184 15.18 -2.46 -9.51
C TYR A 184 15.55 -3.10 -8.16
N LEU A 185 16.03 -4.35 -8.17
CA LEU A 185 16.58 -4.97 -6.95
C LEU A 185 17.80 -4.19 -6.46
N ARG A 186 18.72 -3.83 -7.35
CA ARG A 186 19.88 -2.96 -7.01
C ARG A 186 19.42 -1.62 -6.46
N PHE A 187 18.46 -0.95 -7.12
CA PHE A 187 17.88 0.30 -6.59
C PHE A 187 17.38 0.14 -5.14
N LEU A 188 16.66 -0.94 -4.83
CA LEU A 188 16.19 -1.19 -3.46
C LEU A 188 17.32 -1.51 -2.49
N ASP A 189 18.39 -2.17 -2.96
CA ASP A 189 19.58 -2.48 -2.14
C ASP A 189 20.38 -1.22 -1.79
N ASP A 190 20.38 -0.21 -2.68
CA ASP A 190 21.07 1.08 -2.49
C ASP A 190 20.28 2.06 -1.63
N VAL A 191 19.01 1.77 -1.29
CA VAL A 191 18.21 2.64 -0.43
C VAL A 191 18.82 2.72 0.96
N ASP A 192 19.23 3.94 1.34
CA ASP A 192 19.73 4.22 2.69
C ASP A 192 18.62 4.07 3.74
N HIS A 193 18.97 3.63 4.94
CA HIS A 193 18.01 3.28 5.99
C HIS A 193 18.51 3.58 7.39
N THR A 194 17.58 3.73 8.33
CA THR A 194 17.91 3.78 9.76
C THR A 194 18.14 2.35 10.31
N ARG A 195 18.92 2.27 11.35
CA ARG A 195 19.13 1.02 12.12
C ARG A 195 17.89 0.57 12.86
#